data_cc95ce9374bdf6591ef7f1d13636e149
#
_entry.id   cc95ce9374bdf6591ef7f1d13636e149
#
_cell.length_a   1.000
_cell.length_b   1.000
_cell.length_c   1.000
_cell.angle_alpha   90.00
_cell.angle_beta   90.00
_cell.angle_gamma   90.00
#
_symmetry.space_group_name_H-M   'P 1'
#
loop_
_entity.id
_entity.type
_entity.pdbx_description
1 polymer ?
#
loop_
_entity_poly.entity_id
_entity_poly.type
_entity_poly.pdbx_seq_one_letter_code
_entity_poly.pdbx_strand_id
1 'polypeptide(L)'
;LYEKKVSIGENTAKVTTRSIYSGDHIHSILVRISNEFYESQAESGSFQKLIGSSKEFSHIQKMIKRVADSPTPILITGETGTGKELVARSIHEQSRRAKYPFVAINCSSIPENLFESELFGYEEGSFTGAKKGGKMGKIELAQGGTLFLDELGEMPLSVQPKLLRVLQEYELERVGSTKKIHLDIRIVAATNRDLADMIKEGKFREDLFYRISVIN
;
A
#
# COMPACT_ATOMS: atom_id res chain seq x y z
N LEU A 1 -3.89 4.94 20.92
CA LEU A 1 -2.82 5.74 20.30
C LEU A 1 -1.55 5.52 21.09
N TYR A 2 -0.50 5.04 20.45
CA TYR A 2 0.83 4.95 21.08
C TYR A 2 1.79 5.80 20.26
N GLU A 3 2.36 6.84 20.87
CA GLU A 3 3.36 7.72 20.27
C GLU A 3 4.68 7.58 21.00
N LYS A 4 5.78 7.40 20.28
CA LYS A 4 7.12 7.41 20.87
C LYS A 4 8.16 8.01 19.91
N LYS A 5 9.01 8.88 20.44
CA LYS A 5 10.20 9.38 19.75
C LYS A 5 11.30 8.31 19.78
N VAL A 6 12.01 8.16 18.69
CA VAL A 6 12.97 7.11 18.40
C VAL A 6 14.28 7.72 17.99
N SER A 7 15.34 7.38 18.68
CA SER A 7 16.70 7.74 18.26
C SER A 7 17.40 6.51 17.69
N ILE A 8 17.95 6.64 16.47
CA ILE A 8 18.72 5.62 15.79
C ILE A 8 20.08 6.23 15.48
N GLY A 9 21.13 5.90 16.25
CA GLY A 9 22.40 6.61 16.18
C GLY A 9 22.26 8.08 16.60
N GLU A 10 22.79 9.00 15.79
CA GLU A 10 22.70 10.45 16.02
C GLU A 10 21.35 11.07 15.59
N ASN A 11 20.45 10.31 15.14
CA ASN A 11 19.23 10.75 14.46
C ASN A 11 17.95 10.28 15.17
N THR A 12 16.82 10.95 14.99
CA THR A 12 15.57 10.68 15.70
C THR A 12 14.39 10.51 14.74
N ALA A 13 13.65 9.42 14.85
CA ALA A 13 12.39 9.23 14.12
C ALA A 13 11.22 9.15 15.11
N LYS A 14 10.06 9.66 14.74
CA LYS A 14 8.81 9.51 15.50
C LYS A 14 8.00 8.38 14.90
N VAL A 15 7.69 7.36 15.70
CA VAL A 15 6.83 6.25 15.29
C VAL A 15 5.51 6.35 16.06
N THR A 16 4.43 6.45 15.32
CA THR A 16 3.08 6.44 15.87
C THR A 16 2.35 5.20 15.39
N THR A 17 1.76 4.44 16.29
CA THR A 17 0.98 3.27 15.96
C THR A 17 -0.43 3.37 16.50
N ARG A 18 -1.39 3.00 15.69
CA ARG A 18 -2.80 2.94 16.08
C ARG A 18 -3.41 1.65 15.57
N SER A 19 -3.89 0.82 16.50
CA SER A 19 -4.67 -0.37 16.16
C SER A 19 -6.14 -0.06 16.30
N ILE A 20 -6.97 -0.58 15.42
CA ILE A 20 -8.41 -0.51 15.53
C ILE A 20 -9.02 -1.87 15.55
N TYR A 21 -9.99 -1.94 16.41
CA TYR A 21 -10.72 -3.13 16.72
C TYR A 21 -12.14 -3.02 16.17
N SER A 22 -12.63 -4.13 15.61
CA SER A 22 -14.06 -4.38 15.41
C SER A 22 -14.42 -5.57 16.29
N GLY A 23 -15.04 -5.31 17.45
CA GLY A 23 -15.15 -6.30 18.53
C GLY A 23 -13.77 -6.65 19.10
N ASP A 24 -13.50 -7.93 19.30
CA ASP A 24 -12.22 -8.43 19.84
C ASP A 24 -11.14 -8.66 18.77
N HIS A 25 -11.41 -8.32 17.50
CA HIS A 25 -10.48 -8.54 16.40
C HIS A 25 -9.82 -7.23 15.95
N ILE A 26 -8.48 -7.29 15.71
CA ILE A 26 -7.74 -6.19 15.07
C ILE A 26 -8.16 -6.15 13.61
N HIS A 27 -8.82 -5.08 13.23
CA HIS A 27 -9.30 -4.88 11.86
C HIS A 27 -8.21 -4.30 10.96
N SER A 28 -7.34 -3.46 11.48
CA SER A 28 -6.16 -2.96 10.79
C SER A 28 -5.16 -2.22 11.71
N ILE A 29 -3.98 -1.90 11.21
CA ILE A 29 -2.91 -1.23 11.96
C ILE A 29 -2.33 -0.09 11.13
N LEU A 30 -2.37 1.14 11.65
CA LEU A 30 -1.68 2.29 11.09
C LEU A 30 -0.30 2.41 11.71
N VAL A 31 0.74 2.43 10.90
CA VAL A 31 2.10 2.73 11.32
C VAL A 31 2.52 4.04 10.71
N ARG A 32 2.73 5.08 11.52
CA ARG A 32 3.27 6.36 11.08
C ARG A 32 4.72 6.47 11.50
N ILE A 33 5.61 6.69 10.53
CA ILE A 33 7.04 6.93 10.74
C ILE A 33 7.35 8.33 10.24
N SER A 34 7.80 9.22 11.12
CA SER A 34 8.25 10.56 10.77
C SER A 34 9.73 10.71 11.10
N ASN A 35 10.49 11.27 10.16
CA ASN A 35 11.93 11.11 10.08
C ASN A 35 12.78 12.33 10.41
N GLU A 36 14.05 11.98 10.72
CA GLU A 36 15.24 12.82 10.56
C GLU A 36 16.42 11.97 10.04
N PHE A 37 16.28 11.19 8.88
CA PHE A 37 17.35 10.29 8.40
C PHE A 37 17.62 10.08 6.92
N TYR A 38 18.93 9.87 6.60
CA TYR A 38 19.54 9.59 5.29
C TYR A 38 20.01 8.12 5.13
N GLU A 39 20.22 7.72 3.86
CA GLU A 39 20.42 6.38 3.29
C GLU A 39 21.75 5.66 3.57
N SER A 40 21.74 4.32 3.49
CA SER A 40 22.83 3.53 2.88
C SER A 40 22.34 2.18 2.31
N GLN A 41 22.88 1.79 1.15
CA GLN A 41 22.52 0.60 0.35
C GLN A 41 23.27 -0.67 0.76
N ALA A 42 22.64 -1.84 0.68
CA ALA A 42 23.24 -3.13 0.34
C ALA A 42 22.21 -4.27 0.19
N GLU A 43 22.49 -5.24 -0.68
CA GLU A 43 21.56 -6.27 -1.17
C GLU A 43 21.49 -7.52 -0.27
N SER A 44 20.35 -7.76 0.33
CA SER A 44 19.82 -9.02 0.89
C SER A 44 18.36 -8.77 1.24
N GLY A 45 17.50 -9.77 1.45
CA GLY A 45 16.05 -9.64 1.57
C GLY A 45 15.57 -8.41 2.37
N SER A 46 14.46 -7.82 1.97
CA SER A 46 14.03 -6.49 2.47
C SER A 46 13.88 -6.43 3.99
N PHE A 47 13.49 -7.53 4.62
CA PHE A 47 13.42 -7.59 6.08
C PHE A 47 14.82 -7.55 6.74
N GLN A 48 15.84 -8.09 6.09
CA GLN A 48 17.24 -8.00 6.55
C GLN A 48 17.84 -6.62 6.30
N LYS A 49 17.32 -5.86 5.33
CA LYS A 49 17.70 -4.46 5.08
C LYS A 49 17.13 -3.51 6.14
N LEU A 50 16.12 -3.93 6.90
CA LEU A 50 15.64 -3.21 8.07
C LEU A 50 16.66 -3.39 9.20
N ILE A 51 17.76 -2.62 9.17
CA ILE A 51 18.85 -2.68 10.15
C ILE A 51 18.65 -1.59 11.20
N GLY A 52 18.59 -1.98 12.46
CA GLY A 52 18.52 -1.06 13.60
C GLY A 52 18.53 -1.82 14.91
N SER A 53 19.14 -1.25 15.93
CA SER A 53 19.27 -1.84 17.28
C SER A 53 18.41 -1.13 18.33
N SER A 54 17.66 -0.08 17.98
CA SER A 54 16.83 0.64 18.91
C SER A 54 15.60 -0.18 19.35
N LYS A 55 15.07 0.09 20.53
CA LYS A 55 13.85 -0.57 21.04
C LYS A 55 12.65 -0.37 20.11
N GLU A 56 12.59 0.75 19.49
CA GLU A 56 11.51 1.18 18.60
C GLU A 56 11.62 0.49 17.24
N PHE A 57 12.83 0.31 16.75
CA PHE A 57 13.07 -0.50 15.55
C PHE A 57 12.64 -1.95 15.80
N SER A 58 12.97 -2.51 16.95
CA SER A 58 12.48 -3.82 17.39
C SER A 58 10.95 -3.86 17.47
N HIS A 59 10.30 -2.74 17.82
CA HIS A 59 8.84 -2.62 17.83
C HIS A 59 8.27 -2.68 16.41
N ILE A 60 8.85 -1.95 15.45
CA ILE A 60 8.44 -2.01 14.03
C ILE A 60 8.59 -3.44 13.50
N GLN A 61 9.70 -4.11 13.77
CA GLN A 61 9.90 -5.50 13.34
C GLN A 61 8.85 -6.46 13.93
N LYS A 62 8.51 -6.29 15.22
CA LYS A 62 7.44 -7.07 15.86
C LYS A 62 6.07 -6.80 15.22
N MET A 63 5.80 -5.54 14.88
CA MET A 63 4.55 -5.16 14.21
C MET A 63 4.49 -5.77 12.80
N ILE A 64 5.56 -5.67 12.01
CA ILE A 64 5.62 -6.31 10.68
C ILE A 64 5.26 -7.79 10.80
N LYS A 65 5.90 -8.53 11.71
CA LYS A 65 5.59 -9.95 11.94
C LYS A 65 4.13 -10.18 12.36
N ARG A 66 3.59 -9.31 13.21
CA ARG A 66 2.20 -9.44 13.70
C ARG A 66 1.17 -9.22 12.60
N VAL A 67 1.44 -8.30 11.67
CA VAL A 67 0.50 -7.98 10.58
C VAL A 67 0.77 -8.80 9.33
N ALA A 68 1.91 -9.49 9.25
CA ALA A 68 2.34 -10.19 8.03
C ALA A 68 1.27 -11.13 7.48
N ASP A 69 0.61 -11.91 8.31
CA ASP A 69 -0.42 -12.87 7.88
C ASP A 69 -1.86 -12.33 7.90
N SER A 70 -2.07 -11.06 8.30
CA SER A 70 -3.40 -10.47 8.26
C SER A 70 -3.87 -10.28 6.81
N PRO A 71 -5.08 -10.67 6.44
CA PRO A 71 -5.65 -10.40 5.11
C PRO A 71 -6.05 -8.92 4.93
N THR A 72 -6.09 -8.16 6.02
CA THR A 72 -6.57 -6.78 6.05
C THR A 72 -5.63 -5.84 5.29
N PRO A 73 -6.14 -4.86 4.53
CA PRO A 73 -5.33 -3.80 3.94
C PRO A 73 -4.53 -3.06 5.00
N ILE A 74 -3.31 -2.65 4.65
CA ILE A 74 -2.40 -1.92 5.53
C ILE A 74 -2.08 -0.58 4.88
N LEU A 75 -2.23 0.50 5.65
CA LEU A 75 -1.77 1.83 5.27
C LEU A 75 -0.52 2.20 6.06
N ILE A 76 0.56 2.50 5.35
CA ILE A 76 1.82 2.98 5.89
C ILE A 76 1.89 4.49 5.65
N THR A 77 2.00 5.28 6.70
CA THR A 77 2.16 6.72 6.58
C THR A 77 3.54 7.17 7.05
N GLY A 78 4.13 8.14 6.36
CA GLY A 78 5.43 8.68 6.73
C GLY A 78 5.97 9.62 5.66
N GLU A 79 6.96 10.44 6.01
CA GLU A 79 7.59 11.37 5.08
C GLU A 79 8.29 10.65 3.92
N THR A 80 8.59 11.38 2.85
CA THR A 80 9.36 10.84 1.71
C THR A 80 10.74 10.39 2.20
N GLY A 81 11.22 9.25 1.69
CA GLY A 81 12.53 8.70 2.07
C GLY A 81 12.57 7.91 3.38
N THR A 82 11.46 7.74 4.11
CA THR A 82 11.42 7.01 5.39
C THR A 82 11.47 5.48 5.26
N GLY A 83 11.57 4.95 4.04
CA GLY A 83 11.64 3.49 3.82
C GLY A 83 10.28 2.79 3.81
N LYS A 84 9.16 3.47 3.49
CA LYS A 84 7.82 2.89 3.41
C LYS A 84 7.75 1.65 2.52
N GLU A 85 8.41 1.68 1.35
CA GLU A 85 8.49 0.51 0.46
C GLU A 85 9.23 -0.65 1.10
N LEU A 86 10.31 -0.38 1.85
CA LEU A 86 11.07 -1.41 2.55
C LEU A 86 10.21 -2.09 3.62
N VAL A 87 9.39 -1.33 4.35
CA VAL A 87 8.41 -1.86 5.31
C VAL A 87 7.36 -2.72 4.59
N ALA A 88 6.81 -2.25 3.47
CA ALA A 88 5.82 -2.99 2.69
C ALA A 88 6.39 -4.33 2.16
N ARG A 89 7.60 -4.32 1.61
CA ARG A 89 8.31 -5.54 1.18
C ARG A 89 8.56 -6.50 2.35
N SER A 90 8.96 -5.97 3.50
CA SER A 90 9.18 -6.79 4.70
C SER A 90 7.90 -7.44 5.21
N ILE A 91 6.75 -6.74 5.14
CA ILE A 91 5.45 -7.31 5.45
C ILE A 91 5.11 -8.47 4.50
N HIS A 92 5.38 -8.30 3.20
CA HIS A 92 5.16 -9.35 2.21
C HIS A 92 6.07 -10.56 2.46
N GLU A 93 7.37 -10.35 2.64
CA GLU A 93 8.37 -11.42 2.86
C GLU A 93 8.13 -12.23 4.15
N GLN A 94 7.54 -11.60 5.16
CA GLN A 94 7.18 -12.28 6.42
C GLN A 94 5.78 -12.94 6.38
N SER A 95 5.06 -12.82 5.27
CA SER A 95 3.70 -13.36 5.10
C SER A 95 3.70 -14.74 4.44
N ARG A 96 2.56 -15.42 4.53
CA ARG A 96 2.30 -16.65 3.75
C ARG A 96 2.35 -16.43 2.24
N ARG A 97 2.30 -15.17 1.79
CA ARG A 97 2.37 -14.78 0.38
C ARG A 97 3.80 -14.48 -0.11
N ALA A 98 4.83 -14.69 0.69
CA ALA A 98 6.23 -14.40 0.38
C ALA A 98 6.75 -15.05 -0.92
N LYS A 99 6.16 -16.19 -1.34
CA LYS A 99 6.51 -16.92 -2.58
C LYS A 99 5.75 -16.43 -3.81
N TYR A 100 4.78 -15.54 -3.63
CA TYR A 100 3.91 -15.02 -4.68
C TYR A 100 4.37 -13.62 -5.11
N PRO A 101 3.82 -13.05 -6.19
CA PRO A 101 4.26 -11.74 -6.67
C PRO A 101 4.12 -10.62 -5.63
N PHE A 102 5.12 -9.75 -5.55
CA PHE A 102 5.03 -8.43 -4.95
C PHE A 102 5.02 -7.39 -6.07
N VAL A 103 3.85 -6.85 -6.38
CA VAL A 103 3.68 -5.88 -7.46
C VAL A 103 3.58 -4.49 -6.85
N ALA A 104 4.63 -3.69 -7.06
CA ALA A 104 4.68 -2.31 -6.61
C ALA A 104 4.24 -1.35 -7.72
N ILE A 105 3.47 -0.34 -7.34
CA ILE A 105 3.04 0.78 -8.16
C ILE A 105 3.34 2.05 -7.38
N ASN A 106 4.10 2.96 -7.99
CA ASN A 106 4.19 4.32 -7.49
C ASN A 106 3.16 5.18 -8.23
N CYS A 107 2.15 5.68 -7.49
CA CYS A 107 1.04 6.42 -8.06
C CYS A 107 1.48 7.75 -8.69
N SER A 108 2.53 8.40 -8.19
CA SER A 108 3.04 9.66 -8.76
C SER A 108 3.76 9.47 -10.10
N SER A 109 4.22 8.25 -10.39
CA SER A 109 4.98 7.96 -11.62
C SER A 109 4.11 7.70 -12.85
N ILE A 110 2.80 7.54 -12.68
CA ILE A 110 1.88 7.18 -13.77
C ILE A 110 1.11 8.43 -14.21
N PRO A 111 1.18 8.82 -15.50
CA PRO A 111 0.33 9.88 -16.02
C PRO A 111 -1.16 9.57 -15.82
N GLU A 112 -1.95 10.60 -15.45
CA GLU A 112 -3.36 10.45 -15.10
C GLU A 112 -4.18 9.71 -16.18
N ASN A 113 -3.97 10.06 -17.45
CA ASN A 113 -4.65 9.44 -18.59
C ASN A 113 -4.30 7.97 -18.82
N LEU A 114 -3.21 7.47 -18.26
CA LEU A 114 -2.79 6.06 -18.37
C LEU A 114 -3.07 5.28 -17.09
N PHE A 115 -3.39 5.97 -16.00
CA PHE A 115 -3.48 5.38 -14.67
C PHE A 115 -4.47 4.21 -14.62
N GLU A 116 -5.64 4.42 -15.17
CA GLU A 116 -6.69 3.40 -15.18
C GLU A 116 -6.26 2.14 -15.96
N SER A 117 -5.69 2.34 -17.16
CA SER A 117 -5.24 1.24 -18.02
C SER A 117 -4.03 0.49 -17.47
N GLU A 118 -3.12 1.17 -16.76
CA GLU A 118 -1.99 0.52 -16.10
C GLU A 118 -2.42 -0.28 -14.86
N LEU A 119 -3.36 0.25 -14.08
CA LEU A 119 -3.80 -0.37 -12.84
C LEU A 119 -4.75 -1.55 -13.08
N PHE A 120 -5.79 -1.35 -13.90
CA PHE A 120 -6.86 -2.35 -14.14
C PHE A 120 -6.67 -3.18 -15.40
N GLY A 121 -5.79 -2.74 -16.32
CA GLY A 121 -5.65 -3.37 -17.63
C GLY A 121 -6.77 -2.97 -18.59
N TYR A 122 -6.70 -3.46 -19.82
CA TYR A 122 -7.68 -3.16 -20.85
C TYR A 122 -7.83 -4.32 -21.85
N GLU A 123 -9.01 -4.40 -22.45
CA GLU A 123 -9.28 -5.31 -23.57
C GLU A 123 -8.95 -4.66 -24.91
N GLU A 124 -8.74 -5.49 -25.92
CA GLU A 124 -8.50 -5.04 -27.31
C GLU A 124 -9.64 -4.12 -27.77
N GLY A 125 -9.29 -2.99 -28.40
CA GLY A 125 -10.26 -2.05 -28.96
C GLY A 125 -10.93 -1.12 -27.94
N SER A 126 -10.53 -1.13 -26.67
CA SER A 126 -11.11 -0.28 -25.62
C SER A 126 -10.82 1.22 -25.80
N PHE A 127 -9.77 1.57 -26.52
CA PHE A 127 -9.43 2.96 -26.91
C PHE A 127 -8.50 2.96 -28.13
N THR A 128 -8.34 4.14 -28.76
CA THR A 128 -7.40 4.34 -29.88
C THR A 128 -5.96 4.11 -29.44
N GLY A 129 -5.31 3.07 -29.99
CA GLY A 129 -3.95 2.66 -29.60
C GLY A 129 -3.90 1.46 -28.63
N ALA A 130 -5.04 0.89 -28.26
CA ALA A 130 -5.07 -0.37 -27.52
C ALA A 130 -4.36 -1.48 -28.31
N LYS A 131 -3.44 -2.21 -27.65
CA LYS A 131 -2.70 -3.31 -28.28
C LYS A 131 -3.64 -4.47 -28.62
N LYS A 132 -3.35 -5.18 -29.72
CA LYS A 132 -4.00 -6.46 -30.01
C LYS A 132 -3.81 -7.43 -28.85
N GLY A 133 -4.90 -8.07 -28.40
CA GLY A 133 -4.92 -8.96 -27.25
C GLY A 133 -5.05 -8.24 -25.90
N GLY A 134 -5.16 -6.91 -25.87
CA GLY A 134 -5.31 -6.15 -24.62
C GLY A 134 -4.03 -6.11 -23.77
N LYS A 135 -4.17 -5.78 -22.47
CA LYS A 135 -3.08 -5.76 -21.50
C LYS A 135 -3.61 -6.09 -20.10
N MET A 136 -2.95 -7.00 -19.40
CA MET A 136 -3.19 -7.23 -17.97
C MET A 136 -2.77 -6.02 -17.15
N GLY A 137 -3.61 -5.63 -16.18
CA GLY A 137 -3.30 -4.57 -15.24
C GLY A 137 -2.41 -5.03 -14.07
N LYS A 138 -1.86 -4.08 -13.35
CA LYS A 138 -1.00 -4.35 -12.19
C LYS A 138 -1.74 -5.09 -11.07
N ILE A 139 -3.03 -4.82 -10.87
CA ILE A 139 -3.87 -5.54 -9.90
C ILE A 139 -3.91 -7.03 -10.23
N GLU A 140 -4.17 -7.38 -11.50
CA GLU A 140 -4.23 -8.76 -11.94
C GLU A 140 -2.88 -9.47 -11.85
N LEU A 141 -1.77 -8.75 -12.13
CA LEU A 141 -0.41 -9.28 -11.97
C LEU A 141 -0.05 -9.61 -10.51
N ALA A 142 -0.75 -9.01 -9.54
CA ALA A 142 -0.55 -9.29 -8.12
C ALA A 142 -1.31 -10.52 -7.62
N GLN A 143 -1.98 -11.27 -8.52
CA GLN A 143 -2.79 -12.44 -8.16
C GLN A 143 -2.02 -13.46 -7.29
N GLY A 144 -2.61 -13.88 -6.19
CA GLY A 144 -2.01 -14.74 -5.16
C GLY A 144 -1.07 -13.99 -4.20
N GLY A 145 -0.57 -12.83 -4.61
CA GLY A 145 0.48 -12.07 -3.93
C GLY A 145 0.04 -10.80 -3.21
N THR A 146 0.88 -9.79 -3.31
CA THR A 146 0.67 -8.48 -2.67
C THR A 146 0.77 -7.35 -3.69
N LEU A 147 -0.25 -6.50 -3.74
CA LEU A 147 -0.24 -5.23 -4.44
C LEU A 147 0.23 -4.14 -3.46
N PHE A 148 1.30 -3.44 -3.80
CA PHE A 148 1.78 -2.28 -3.06
C PHE A 148 1.50 -1.01 -3.83
N LEU A 149 0.72 -0.10 -3.23
CA LEU A 149 0.36 1.20 -3.77
C LEU A 149 1.16 2.27 -3.03
N ASP A 150 2.29 2.70 -3.61
CA ASP A 150 3.07 3.79 -3.05
C ASP A 150 2.51 5.15 -3.49
N GLU A 151 2.67 6.15 -2.64
CA GLU A 151 2.16 7.50 -2.84
C GLU A 151 0.65 7.52 -3.17
N LEU A 152 -0.14 6.76 -2.41
CA LEU A 152 -1.58 6.59 -2.62
C LEU A 152 -2.34 7.93 -2.75
N GLY A 153 -1.90 8.96 -2.05
CA GLY A 153 -2.49 10.31 -2.13
C GLY A 153 -2.37 10.97 -3.51
N GLU A 154 -1.51 10.44 -4.41
CA GLU A 154 -1.37 10.93 -5.79
C GLU A 154 -2.33 10.22 -6.77
N MET A 155 -3.14 9.27 -6.28
CA MET A 155 -4.09 8.57 -7.14
C MET A 155 -5.19 9.50 -7.64
N PRO A 156 -5.42 9.59 -8.96
CA PRO A 156 -6.48 10.43 -9.52
C PRO A 156 -7.86 10.12 -8.92
N LEU A 157 -8.63 11.16 -8.61
CA LEU A 157 -9.95 11.02 -7.98
C LEU A 157 -10.91 10.15 -8.83
N SER A 158 -10.79 10.22 -10.16
CA SER A 158 -11.56 9.42 -11.11
C SER A 158 -11.33 7.92 -11.00
N VAL A 159 -10.16 7.50 -10.51
CA VAL A 159 -9.76 6.08 -10.38
C VAL A 159 -10.14 5.49 -9.02
N GLN A 160 -10.24 6.32 -8.00
CA GLN A 160 -10.51 5.90 -6.62
C GLN A 160 -11.80 5.05 -6.46
N PRO A 161 -12.94 5.35 -7.14
CA PRO A 161 -14.14 4.51 -7.06
C PRO A 161 -13.92 3.08 -7.56
N LYS A 162 -13.10 2.90 -8.61
CA LYS A 162 -12.80 1.58 -9.15
C LYS A 162 -11.92 0.77 -8.20
N LEU A 163 -10.92 1.41 -7.57
CA LEU A 163 -10.11 0.77 -6.55
C LEU A 163 -10.97 0.38 -5.34
N LEU A 164 -11.90 1.23 -4.92
CA LEU A 164 -12.83 0.90 -3.84
C LEU A 164 -13.64 -0.37 -4.14
N ARG A 165 -14.16 -0.51 -5.37
CA ARG A 165 -14.86 -1.74 -5.79
C ARG A 165 -13.96 -2.96 -5.67
N VAL A 166 -12.72 -2.88 -6.15
CA VAL A 166 -11.74 -3.98 -6.01
C VAL A 166 -11.54 -4.36 -4.55
N LEU A 167 -11.43 -3.39 -3.64
CA LEU A 167 -11.27 -3.62 -2.21
C LEU A 167 -12.51 -4.22 -1.53
N GLN A 168 -13.69 -3.95 -2.06
CA GLN A 168 -14.96 -4.41 -1.49
C GLN A 168 -15.36 -5.80 -2.00
N GLU A 169 -15.26 -5.98 -3.32
CA GLU A 169 -15.80 -7.15 -4.01
C GLU A 169 -14.72 -8.21 -4.29
N TYR A 170 -13.42 -7.83 -4.22
CA TYR A 170 -12.31 -8.66 -4.70
C TYR A 170 -12.53 -9.14 -6.13
N GLU A 171 -13.10 -8.28 -6.96
CA GLU A 171 -13.33 -8.49 -8.37
C GLU A 171 -12.77 -7.32 -9.17
N LEU A 172 -12.30 -7.62 -10.37
CA LEU A 172 -11.74 -6.66 -11.33
C LEU A 172 -12.48 -6.77 -12.65
N GLU A 173 -12.79 -5.63 -13.26
CA GLU A 173 -13.17 -5.51 -14.67
C GLU A 173 -12.10 -4.69 -15.39
N ARG A 174 -11.58 -5.21 -16.52
CA ARG A 174 -10.65 -4.46 -17.36
C ARG A 174 -11.36 -3.32 -18.07
N VAL A 175 -10.63 -2.29 -18.46
CA VAL A 175 -11.18 -1.19 -19.26
C VAL A 175 -11.71 -1.75 -20.58
N GLY A 176 -12.97 -1.40 -20.93
CA GLY A 176 -13.66 -1.91 -22.10
C GLY A 176 -14.24 -3.32 -21.98
N SER A 177 -14.22 -3.92 -20.80
CA SER A 177 -14.78 -5.26 -20.53
C SER A 177 -15.80 -5.22 -19.40
N THR A 178 -16.79 -6.11 -19.48
CA THR A 178 -17.74 -6.40 -18.39
C THR A 178 -17.44 -7.74 -17.72
N LYS A 179 -16.34 -8.41 -18.14
CA LYS A 179 -15.94 -9.68 -17.56
C LYS A 179 -15.32 -9.47 -16.20
N LYS A 180 -15.91 -10.08 -15.18
CA LYS A 180 -15.38 -10.08 -13.82
C LYS A 180 -14.25 -11.09 -13.66
N ILE A 181 -13.16 -10.66 -13.05
CA ILE A 181 -11.99 -11.45 -12.71
C ILE A 181 -11.89 -11.48 -11.19
N HIS A 182 -12.01 -12.65 -10.58
CA HIS A 182 -11.85 -12.82 -9.15
C HIS A 182 -10.39 -12.62 -8.73
N LEU A 183 -10.19 -11.88 -7.64
CA LEU A 183 -8.90 -11.53 -7.12
C LEU A 183 -8.64 -12.19 -5.75
N ASP A 184 -7.49 -12.83 -5.63
CA ASP A 184 -6.91 -13.22 -4.36
C ASP A 184 -5.63 -12.40 -4.15
N ILE A 185 -5.76 -11.16 -3.73
CA ILE A 185 -4.64 -10.24 -3.52
C ILE A 185 -4.68 -9.66 -2.11
N ARG A 186 -3.50 -9.36 -1.58
CA ARG A 186 -3.33 -8.52 -0.40
C ARG A 186 -2.95 -7.12 -0.83
N ILE A 187 -3.46 -6.11 -0.13
CA ILE A 187 -3.16 -4.72 -0.43
C ILE A 187 -2.38 -4.09 0.71
N VAL A 188 -1.26 -3.46 0.36
CA VAL A 188 -0.48 -2.58 1.21
C VAL A 188 -0.38 -1.24 0.49
N ALA A 189 -0.70 -0.16 1.17
CA ALA A 189 -0.63 1.18 0.63
C ALA A 189 0.32 2.04 1.46
N ALA A 190 0.95 3.03 0.82
CA ALA A 190 1.78 4.00 1.49
C ALA A 190 1.48 5.42 1.02
N THR A 191 1.65 6.40 1.90
CA THR A 191 1.52 7.82 1.56
C THR A 191 2.34 8.69 2.49
N ASN A 192 2.81 9.83 1.98
CA ASN A 192 3.39 10.91 2.76
C ASN A 192 2.37 12.04 3.04
N ARG A 193 1.21 12.01 2.38
CA ARG A 193 0.15 13.02 2.53
C ARG A 193 -0.77 12.72 3.69
N ASP A 194 -1.36 13.75 4.28
CA ASP A 194 -2.48 13.61 5.20
C ASP A 194 -3.78 13.37 4.39
N LEU A 195 -4.23 12.13 4.37
CA LEU A 195 -5.44 11.75 3.63
C LEU A 195 -6.70 12.37 4.24
N ALA A 196 -6.72 12.67 5.56
CA ALA A 196 -7.87 13.31 6.20
C ALA A 196 -8.03 14.76 5.72
N ASP A 197 -6.94 15.48 5.53
CA ASP A 197 -7.00 16.81 4.94
C ASP A 197 -7.35 16.76 3.46
N MET A 198 -6.85 15.79 2.70
CA MET A 198 -7.23 15.58 1.30
C MET A 198 -8.72 15.26 1.14
N ILE A 199 -9.34 14.57 2.10
CA ILE A 199 -10.80 14.32 2.10
C ILE A 199 -11.56 15.65 2.25
N LYS A 200 -11.16 16.51 3.19
CA LYS A 200 -11.77 17.84 3.37
C LYS A 200 -11.66 18.71 2.11
N GLU A 201 -10.54 18.58 1.39
CA GLU A 201 -10.30 19.29 0.14
C GLU A 201 -10.99 18.64 -1.08
N GLY A 202 -11.70 17.53 -0.93
CA GLY A 202 -12.32 16.79 -2.02
C GLY A 202 -11.36 16.10 -2.99
N LYS A 203 -10.09 15.89 -2.60
CA LYS A 203 -9.04 15.26 -3.40
C LYS A 203 -8.91 13.76 -3.16
N PHE A 204 -9.47 13.27 -2.07
CA PHE A 204 -9.49 11.85 -1.73
C PHE A 204 -10.87 11.45 -1.20
N ARG A 205 -11.35 10.27 -1.57
CA ARG A 205 -12.67 9.78 -1.14
C ARG A 205 -12.60 9.22 0.28
N GLU A 206 -13.56 9.61 1.08
CA GLU A 206 -13.70 9.17 2.47
C GLU A 206 -13.98 7.66 2.56
N ASP A 207 -14.81 7.11 1.67
CA ASP A 207 -15.14 5.69 1.63
C ASP A 207 -13.93 4.81 1.29
N LEU A 208 -13.07 5.25 0.37
CA LEU A 208 -11.82 4.58 0.06
C LEU A 208 -10.84 4.65 1.24
N PHE A 209 -10.74 5.81 1.89
CA PHE A 209 -9.92 5.97 3.09
C PHE A 209 -10.29 4.96 4.17
N TYR A 210 -11.57 4.84 4.52
CA TYR A 210 -12.02 3.87 5.53
C TYR A 210 -11.84 2.42 5.09
N ARG A 211 -11.76 2.12 3.82
CA ARG A 211 -11.54 0.76 3.32
C ARG A 211 -10.07 0.36 3.29
N ILE A 212 -9.14 1.30 3.04
CA ILE A 212 -7.69 1.06 3.03
C ILE A 212 -7.10 1.27 4.41
N SER A 213 -7.49 2.36 5.05
CA SER A 213 -7.18 2.67 6.43
C SER A 213 -8.26 2.05 7.31
N VAL A 214 -8.56 0.75 7.15
CA VAL A 214 -9.55 0.07 7.98
C VAL A 214 -9.22 0.29 9.44
N ILE A 215 -8.70 1.43 9.76
CA ILE A 215 -8.28 1.89 11.05
C ILE A 215 -8.73 3.30 11.27
N ASN A 216 -9.64 3.49 12.17
CA ASN A 216 -9.89 4.74 12.86
C ASN A 216 -9.25 4.75 14.24
#